data_6d4fc798d7b9732b5c03ec2a568d1d0e
#
_entry.id   6d4fc798d7b9732b5c03ec2a568d1d0e
#
_cell.length_a   1.000
_cell.length_b   1.000
_cell.length_c   1.000
_cell.angle_alpha   90.00
_cell.angle_beta   90.00
_cell.angle_gamma   90.00
#
_symmetry.space_group_name_H-M   'P 1'
#
loop_
_entity.id
_entity.type
_entity.pdbx_description
1 polymer ?
#
loop_
_entity_poly.entity_id
_entity_poly.type
_entity_poly.pdbx_seq_one_letter_code
_entity_poly.pdbx_strand_id
1 'polypeptide(L)'
;DEEISAYVSNPALQRIDEIRSGNVSKEAIEKLKKQLSDALESINEEVDEIGTRISQNRKDLKEKKEMVEDLKNDRKPYRKELKQARQELQNRLSTQYGRTIHVNIFADLFDITDEKWKNAIEGRMGRVKHSLVTAPEYALDAAKVFRKLQYLGGIDEVDLLDTAAIVKSEPKVHDNSIYEAVHVEEPYVDQCLRRYLGRIAKCETEEELRASGNGVTA
;
A
#
# COMPACT_ATOMS: atom_id res chain seq x y z
N ASP A 1 32.27 -13.74 -26.23
CA ASP A 1 33.40 -14.44 -25.58
C ASP A 1 33.98 -13.64 -24.39
N GLU A 2 34.02 -12.29 -24.44
CA GLU A 2 34.49 -11.47 -23.32
C GLU A 2 33.54 -11.46 -22.11
N GLU A 3 32.21 -11.54 -22.33
CA GLU A 3 31.23 -11.60 -21.24
C GLU A 3 31.26 -12.92 -20.49
N ILE A 4 31.54 -14.05 -21.16
CA ILE A 4 31.66 -15.37 -20.53
C ILE A 4 32.96 -15.49 -19.73
N SER A 5 34.03 -14.82 -20.15
CA SER A 5 35.33 -14.82 -19.44
C SER A 5 35.29 -14.15 -18.06
N ALA A 6 34.29 -13.27 -17.81
CA ALA A 6 34.10 -12.65 -16.49
C ALA A 6 33.52 -13.63 -15.46
N TYR A 7 32.77 -14.63 -15.89
CA TYR A 7 32.13 -15.64 -15.04
C TYR A 7 32.97 -16.91 -14.85
N VAL A 8 33.83 -17.23 -15.79
CA VAL A 8 34.74 -18.36 -15.67
C VAL A 8 36.12 -17.84 -15.19
N SER A 9 36.50 -18.21 -13.99
CA SER A 9 37.78 -17.78 -13.44
C SER A 9 38.91 -18.09 -14.43
N ASN A 10 39.82 -17.11 -14.70
CA ASN A 10 40.93 -17.22 -15.62
C ASN A 10 41.75 -18.55 -15.53
N PRO A 11 41.92 -19.20 -14.34
CA PRO A 11 42.55 -20.50 -14.22
C PRO A 11 41.81 -21.66 -14.90
N ALA A 12 40.48 -21.58 -15.07
CA ALA A 12 39.71 -22.62 -15.74
C ALA A 12 39.89 -22.57 -17.27
N LEU A 13 39.98 -21.35 -17.85
CA LEU A 13 40.23 -21.16 -19.29
C LEU A 13 41.61 -21.59 -19.69
N GLN A 14 42.63 -21.28 -18.87
CA GLN A 14 44.03 -21.73 -19.13
C GLN A 14 44.13 -23.27 -19.15
N ARG A 15 43.37 -23.99 -18.29
CA ARG A 15 43.34 -25.46 -18.28
C ARG A 15 42.63 -26.08 -19.45
N ILE A 16 41.69 -25.37 -20.11
CA ILE A 16 41.08 -25.84 -21.35
C ILE A 16 42.10 -25.95 -22.46
N ASP A 17 43.04 -25.03 -22.56
CA ASP A 17 44.15 -25.07 -23.53
C ASP A 17 45.14 -26.18 -23.23
N GLU A 18 45.41 -26.48 -21.95
CA GLU A 18 46.24 -27.62 -21.51
C GLU A 18 45.55 -28.95 -21.89
N ILE A 19 44.23 -29.07 -21.76
CA ILE A 19 43.45 -30.25 -22.20
C ILE A 19 43.55 -30.42 -23.74
N ARG A 20 43.46 -29.36 -24.48
CA ARG A 20 43.59 -29.38 -25.97
C ARG A 20 44.96 -29.84 -26.42
N SER A 21 46.02 -29.56 -25.65
CA SER A 21 47.39 -30.00 -25.93
C SER A 21 47.64 -31.48 -25.62
N GLY A 22 46.69 -32.20 -25.04
CA GLY A 22 46.80 -33.64 -24.78
C GLY A 22 47.67 -34.03 -23.56
N ASN A 23 48.06 -33.07 -22.75
CA ASN A 23 49.02 -33.23 -21.66
C ASN A 23 48.40 -33.14 -20.24
N VAL A 24 47.14 -33.61 -20.05
CA VAL A 24 46.41 -33.42 -18.79
C VAL A 24 46.08 -34.75 -18.11
N SER A 25 46.32 -34.80 -16.80
CA SER A 25 45.95 -35.99 -16.00
C SER A 25 44.41 -36.10 -15.82
N LYS A 26 43.93 -37.33 -15.63
CA LYS A 26 42.51 -37.63 -15.40
C LYS A 26 41.93 -36.84 -14.22
N GLU A 27 42.72 -36.62 -13.16
CA GLU A 27 42.38 -35.87 -11.97
C GLU A 27 42.15 -34.36 -12.27
N ALA A 28 42.99 -33.81 -13.17
CA ALA A 28 42.82 -32.40 -13.58
C ALA A 28 41.53 -32.18 -14.40
N ILE A 29 41.15 -33.14 -15.22
CA ILE A 29 39.89 -33.12 -15.97
C ILE A 29 38.69 -33.15 -15.01
N GLU A 30 38.70 -34.05 -14.01
CA GLU A 30 37.58 -34.14 -13.03
C GLU A 30 37.47 -32.85 -12.18
N LYS A 31 38.59 -32.28 -11.79
CA LYS A 31 38.62 -30.98 -11.07
C LYS A 31 38.03 -29.84 -11.91
N LEU A 32 38.37 -29.79 -13.20
CA LEU A 32 37.80 -28.79 -14.13
C LEU A 32 36.30 -28.98 -14.32
N LYS A 33 35.86 -30.23 -14.53
CA LYS A 33 34.42 -30.53 -14.61
C LYS A 33 33.65 -30.03 -13.41
N LYS A 34 34.17 -30.26 -12.19
CA LYS A 34 33.56 -29.78 -10.95
C LYS A 34 33.48 -28.26 -10.93
N GLN A 35 34.59 -27.57 -11.25
CA GLN A 35 34.61 -26.10 -11.29
C GLN A 35 33.63 -25.50 -12.32
N LEU A 36 33.48 -26.13 -13.49
CA LEU A 36 32.50 -25.70 -14.49
C LEU A 36 31.06 -26.01 -14.05
N SER A 37 30.82 -27.10 -13.35
CA SER A 37 29.51 -27.43 -12.78
C SER A 37 29.12 -26.41 -11.72
N ASP A 38 30.02 -26.11 -10.78
CA ASP A 38 29.80 -25.14 -9.71
C ASP A 38 29.54 -23.72 -10.28
N ALA A 39 30.29 -23.32 -11.32
CA ALA A 39 30.09 -22.06 -12.01
C ALA A 39 28.74 -21.99 -12.75
N LEU A 40 28.35 -23.10 -13.39
CA LEU A 40 27.03 -23.19 -14.06
C LEU A 40 25.87 -23.09 -13.05
N GLU A 41 26.00 -23.74 -11.91
CA GLU A 41 25.01 -23.67 -10.83
C GLU A 41 24.86 -22.23 -10.33
N SER A 42 25.98 -21.55 -10.04
CA SER A 42 25.98 -20.14 -9.63
C SER A 42 25.36 -19.20 -10.66
N ILE A 43 25.65 -19.40 -11.95
CA ILE A 43 25.03 -18.61 -13.03
C ILE A 43 23.52 -18.84 -13.10
N ASN A 44 23.06 -20.09 -12.94
CA ASN A 44 21.65 -20.38 -12.95
C ASN A 44 20.91 -19.73 -11.77
N GLU A 45 21.51 -19.76 -10.57
CA GLU A 45 20.96 -19.06 -9.40
C GLU A 45 20.83 -17.55 -9.66
N GLU A 46 21.88 -16.89 -10.21
CA GLU A 46 21.81 -15.47 -10.57
C GLU A 46 20.74 -15.17 -11.61
N VAL A 47 20.58 -16.02 -12.62
CA VAL A 47 19.54 -15.89 -13.66
C VAL A 47 18.14 -15.94 -13.03
N ASP A 48 17.91 -16.87 -12.09
CA ASP A 48 16.63 -17.01 -11.40
C ASP A 48 16.34 -15.81 -10.49
N GLU A 49 17.34 -15.30 -9.77
CA GLU A 49 17.21 -14.09 -8.96
C GLU A 49 16.88 -12.86 -9.81
N ILE A 50 17.60 -12.67 -10.93
CA ILE A 50 17.36 -11.58 -11.87
C ILE A 50 15.94 -11.71 -12.47
N GLY A 51 15.53 -12.91 -12.85
CA GLY A 51 14.18 -13.21 -13.37
C GLY A 51 13.10 -12.79 -12.37
N THR A 52 13.28 -13.12 -11.10
CA THR A 52 12.37 -12.75 -10.01
C THR A 52 12.31 -11.24 -9.83
N ARG A 53 13.47 -10.54 -9.82
CA ARG A 53 13.55 -9.08 -9.71
C ARG A 53 12.88 -8.37 -10.89
N ILE A 54 13.08 -8.88 -12.11
CA ILE A 54 12.41 -8.34 -13.31
C ILE A 54 10.89 -8.47 -13.20
N SER A 55 10.41 -9.63 -12.75
CA SER A 55 8.98 -9.88 -12.55
C SER A 55 8.37 -8.91 -11.55
N GLN A 56 9.05 -8.70 -10.41
CA GLN A 56 8.60 -7.75 -9.38
C GLN A 56 8.60 -6.32 -9.90
N ASN A 57 9.68 -5.87 -10.53
CA ASN A 57 9.81 -4.52 -11.10
C ASN A 57 8.73 -4.24 -12.16
N ARG A 58 8.35 -5.25 -12.97
CA ARG A 58 7.25 -5.11 -13.95
C ARG A 58 5.90 -4.90 -13.28
N LYS A 59 5.62 -5.60 -12.16
CA LYS A 59 4.40 -5.39 -11.38
C LYS A 59 4.36 -3.97 -10.79
N ASP A 60 5.44 -3.56 -10.13
CA ASP A 60 5.56 -2.23 -9.52
C ASP A 60 5.41 -1.11 -10.55
N LEU A 61 6.02 -1.28 -11.73
CA LEU A 61 5.91 -0.33 -12.83
C LEU A 61 4.46 -0.21 -13.34
N LYS A 62 3.75 -1.33 -13.45
CA LYS A 62 2.34 -1.33 -13.87
C LYS A 62 1.48 -0.57 -12.85
N GLU A 63 1.64 -0.84 -11.56
CA GLU A 63 0.91 -0.16 -10.49
C GLU A 63 1.18 1.34 -10.48
N LYS A 64 2.46 1.74 -10.60
CA LYS A 64 2.83 3.16 -10.67
C LYS A 64 2.25 3.87 -11.90
N LYS A 65 2.21 3.19 -13.05
CA LYS A 65 1.57 3.74 -14.26
C LYS A 65 0.06 3.94 -14.07
N GLU A 66 -0.63 2.99 -13.45
CA GLU A 66 -2.05 3.11 -13.13
C GLU A 66 -2.30 4.28 -12.15
N MET A 67 -1.44 4.45 -11.12
CA MET A 67 -1.53 5.59 -10.19
C MET A 67 -1.33 6.95 -10.90
N VAL A 68 -0.36 7.03 -11.81
CA VAL A 68 -0.12 8.26 -12.60
C VAL A 68 -1.30 8.58 -13.50
N GLU A 69 -1.92 7.57 -14.10
CA GLU A 69 -3.12 7.75 -14.93
C GLU A 69 -4.32 8.20 -14.11
N ASP A 70 -4.52 7.63 -12.91
CA ASP A 70 -5.56 8.09 -11.98
C ASP A 70 -5.36 9.57 -11.60
N LEU A 71 -4.11 9.97 -11.27
CA LEU A 71 -3.77 11.37 -10.97
C LEU A 71 -4.02 12.33 -12.13
N LYS A 72 -3.67 11.94 -13.37
CA LYS A 72 -3.93 12.76 -14.57
C LYS A 72 -5.42 12.98 -14.83
N ASN A 73 -6.26 12.07 -14.36
CA ASN A 73 -7.71 12.14 -14.49
C ASN A 73 -8.40 12.71 -13.24
N ASP A 74 -7.68 13.44 -12.40
CA ASP A 74 -8.13 13.99 -11.09
C ASP A 74 -8.76 12.93 -10.17
N ARG A 75 -8.37 11.67 -10.32
CA ARG A 75 -8.79 10.59 -9.44
C ARG A 75 -7.75 10.37 -8.36
N LYS A 76 -8.20 10.23 -7.10
CA LYS A 76 -7.29 9.87 -6.00
C LYS A 76 -6.69 8.48 -6.27
N PRO A 77 -5.34 8.33 -6.29
CA PRO A 77 -4.69 7.07 -6.57
C PRO A 77 -4.78 6.15 -5.34
N TYR A 78 -5.67 5.18 -5.41
CA TYR A 78 -5.80 4.17 -4.36
C TYR A 78 -5.09 2.88 -4.75
N ARG A 79 -4.53 2.18 -3.74
CA ARG A 79 -3.97 0.84 -3.91
C ARG A 79 -5.02 -0.11 -4.47
N LYS A 80 -4.56 -1.07 -5.26
CA LYS A 80 -5.43 -2.07 -5.91
C LYS A 80 -6.23 -2.88 -4.89
N GLU A 81 -5.59 -3.27 -3.79
CA GLU A 81 -6.20 -4.04 -2.70
C GLU A 81 -7.39 -3.28 -2.09
N LEU A 82 -7.24 -1.97 -1.88
CA LEU A 82 -8.33 -1.13 -1.35
C LEU A 82 -9.50 -1.04 -2.33
N LYS A 83 -9.23 -0.85 -3.63
CA LYS A 83 -10.27 -0.83 -4.67
C LYS A 83 -11.00 -2.18 -4.75
N GLN A 84 -10.27 -3.29 -4.70
CA GLN A 84 -10.83 -4.64 -4.71
C GLN A 84 -11.65 -4.94 -3.46
N ALA A 85 -11.12 -4.62 -2.27
CA ALA A 85 -11.84 -4.80 -1.01
C ALA A 85 -13.14 -4.00 -0.98
N ARG A 86 -13.12 -2.75 -1.44
CA ARG A 86 -14.32 -1.92 -1.59
C ARG A 86 -15.36 -2.60 -2.48
N GLN A 87 -14.95 -3.02 -3.67
CA GLN A 87 -15.87 -3.63 -4.64
C GLN A 87 -16.47 -4.94 -4.12
N GLU A 88 -15.64 -5.79 -3.52
CA GLU A 88 -16.09 -7.08 -2.99
C GLU A 88 -17.03 -6.91 -1.80
N LEU A 89 -16.71 -6.00 -0.88
CA LEU A 89 -17.58 -5.69 0.25
C LEU A 89 -18.94 -5.13 -0.23
N GLN A 90 -18.91 -4.21 -1.19
CA GLN A 90 -20.12 -3.64 -1.79
C GLN A 90 -20.98 -4.72 -2.45
N ASN A 91 -20.39 -5.61 -3.24
CA ASN A 91 -21.11 -6.67 -3.94
C ASN A 91 -21.79 -7.62 -2.95
N ARG A 92 -21.09 -8.05 -1.90
CA ARG A 92 -21.64 -8.95 -0.89
C ARG A 92 -22.75 -8.33 -0.08
N LEU A 93 -22.60 -7.07 0.34
CA LEU A 93 -23.65 -6.34 1.02
C LEU A 93 -24.88 -6.15 0.10
N SER A 94 -24.66 -5.73 -1.12
CA SER A 94 -25.74 -5.51 -2.09
C SER A 94 -26.50 -6.80 -2.37
N THR A 95 -25.82 -7.94 -2.49
CA THR A 95 -26.44 -9.26 -2.63
C THR A 95 -27.26 -9.63 -1.40
N GLN A 96 -26.71 -9.39 -0.20
CA GLN A 96 -27.40 -9.70 1.07
C GLN A 96 -28.70 -8.90 1.23
N TYR A 97 -28.69 -7.63 0.81
CA TYR A 97 -29.84 -6.73 0.97
C TYR A 97 -30.76 -6.67 -0.25
N GLY A 98 -30.42 -7.33 -1.37
CA GLY A 98 -31.21 -7.30 -2.61
C GLY A 98 -31.30 -5.91 -3.27
N ARG A 99 -30.40 -4.98 -2.89
CA ARG A 99 -30.32 -3.62 -3.42
C ARG A 99 -28.88 -3.12 -3.37
N THR A 100 -28.58 -2.09 -4.15
CA THR A 100 -27.24 -1.46 -4.11
C THR A 100 -26.96 -0.83 -2.74
N ILE A 101 -25.92 -1.31 -2.07
CA ILE A 101 -25.38 -0.72 -0.85
C ILE A 101 -24.03 -0.09 -1.20
N HIS A 102 -23.91 1.21 -0.97
CA HIS A 102 -22.68 1.93 -1.27
C HIS A 102 -21.61 1.70 -0.20
N VAL A 103 -20.42 1.30 -0.65
CA VAL A 103 -19.20 1.25 0.14
C VAL A 103 -18.23 2.24 -0.46
N ASN A 104 -17.80 3.22 0.32
CA ASN A 104 -16.93 4.28 -0.15
C ASN A 104 -15.57 4.24 0.55
N ILE A 105 -14.59 4.90 -0.02
CA ILE A 105 -13.33 5.22 0.65
C ILE A 105 -13.54 6.54 1.40
N PHE A 106 -13.17 6.59 2.67
CA PHE A 106 -13.48 7.74 3.52
C PHE A 106 -13.02 9.07 2.93
N ALA A 107 -11.81 9.10 2.33
CA ALA A 107 -11.28 10.30 1.68
C ALA A 107 -12.11 10.82 0.49
N ASP A 108 -13.00 10.03 -0.09
CA ASP A 108 -13.85 10.44 -1.23
C ASP A 108 -15.12 11.17 -0.79
N LEU A 109 -15.39 11.22 0.53
CA LEU A 109 -16.64 11.70 1.08
C LEU A 109 -16.53 13.08 1.75
N PHE A 110 -15.37 13.72 1.68
CA PHE A 110 -15.16 15.06 2.22
C PHE A 110 -14.10 15.81 1.43
N ASP A 111 -14.15 17.13 1.50
CA ASP A 111 -13.19 18.03 0.90
C ASP A 111 -12.49 18.85 1.96
N ILE A 112 -11.20 19.18 1.71
CA ILE A 112 -10.45 20.12 2.52
C ILE A 112 -10.63 21.51 1.89
N THR A 113 -11.25 22.42 2.62
CA THR A 113 -11.60 23.76 2.11
C THR A 113 -10.51 24.81 2.38
N ASP A 114 -9.59 24.53 3.29
CA ASP A 114 -8.47 25.43 3.63
C ASP A 114 -7.14 24.74 3.34
N GLU A 115 -6.51 25.13 2.22
CA GLU A 115 -5.22 24.60 1.77
C GLU A 115 -4.09 24.78 2.80
N LYS A 116 -4.17 25.80 3.66
CA LYS A 116 -3.21 26.01 4.74
C LYS A 116 -3.10 24.79 5.65
N TRP A 117 -4.24 24.17 5.97
CA TRP A 117 -4.32 23.05 6.90
C TRP A 117 -4.29 21.67 6.24
N LYS A 118 -4.19 21.61 4.92
CA LYS A 118 -4.26 20.36 4.15
C LYS A 118 -3.23 19.33 4.61
N ASN A 119 -1.96 19.70 4.70
CA ASN A 119 -0.90 18.78 5.11
C ASN A 119 -1.10 18.28 6.54
N ALA A 120 -1.53 19.16 7.44
CA ALA A 120 -1.83 18.81 8.83
C ALA A 120 -3.01 17.85 8.94
N ILE A 121 -4.10 18.09 8.21
CA ILE A 121 -5.27 17.21 8.15
C ILE A 121 -4.88 15.87 7.56
N GLU A 122 -4.20 15.84 6.42
CA GLU A 122 -3.76 14.61 5.78
C GLU A 122 -2.82 13.78 6.66
N GLY A 123 -1.89 14.43 7.35
CA GLY A 123 -0.98 13.80 8.29
C GLY A 123 -1.72 13.20 9.50
N ARG A 124 -2.68 13.92 10.07
CA ARG A 124 -3.48 13.43 11.22
C ARG A 124 -4.46 12.34 10.85
N MET A 125 -5.06 12.43 9.66
CA MET A 125 -5.92 11.36 9.14
C MET A 125 -5.11 10.08 8.84
N GLY A 126 -3.87 10.22 8.39
CA GLY A 126 -2.98 9.09 8.14
C GLY A 126 -3.66 7.96 7.34
N ARG A 127 -3.65 6.73 7.88
CA ARG A 127 -4.30 5.56 7.26
C ARG A 127 -5.82 5.63 7.27
N VAL A 128 -6.42 6.33 8.24
CA VAL A 128 -7.87 6.41 8.41
C VAL A 128 -8.57 6.97 7.18
N LYS A 129 -7.96 7.93 6.47
CA LYS A 129 -8.53 8.48 5.23
C LYS A 129 -8.74 7.42 4.13
N HIS A 130 -7.99 6.32 4.18
CA HIS A 130 -8.09 5.20 3.23
C HIS A 130 -8.99 4.06 3.74
N SER A 131 -9.66 4.22 4.88
CA SER A 131 -10.59 3.22 5.37
C SER A 131 -11.86 3.16 4.51
N LEU A 132 -12.45 1.98 4.44
CA LEU A 132 -13.79 1.80 3.87
C LEU A 132 -14.85 2.28 4.85
N VAL A 133 -15.92 2.83 4.32
CA VAL A 133 -17.07 3.30 5.09
C VAL A 133 -18.38 2.90 4.43
N THR A 134 -19.41 2.64 5.26
CA THR A 134 -20.80 2.45 4.84
C THR A 134 -21.71 3.30 5.71
N ALA A 135 -22.96 3.47 5.31
CA ALA A 135 -23.95 4.07 6.17
C ALA A 135 -24.13 3.25 7.47
N PRO A 136 -24.40 3.90 8.61
CA PRO A 136 -24.41 3.28 9.95
C PRO A 136 -25.30 2.05 10.08
N GLU A 137 -26.43 2.01 9.38
CA GLU A 137 -27.36 0.89 9.38
C GLU A 137 -26.78 -0.41 8.81
N TYR A 138 -25.72 -0.32 8.00
CA TYR A 138 -25.04 -1.49 7.42
C TYR A 138 -23.72 -1.83 8.12
N ALA A 139 -23.26 -1.00 9.06
CA ALA A 139 -21.93 -1.10 9.66
C ALA A 139 -21.66 -2.48 10.30
N LEU A 140 -22.64 -3.05 11.03
CA LEU A 140 -22.50 -4.35 11.66
C LEU A 140 -22.33 -5.50 10.64
N ASP A 141 -23.13 -5.49 9.59
CA ASP A 141 -23.04 -6.54 8.57
C ASP A 141 -21.84 -6.34 7.67
N ALA A 142 -21.46 -5.08 7.40
CA ALA A 142 -20.20 -4.76 6.75
C ALA A 142 -19.00 -5.31 7.53
N ALA A 143 -18.97 -5.14 8.85
CA ALA A 143 -17.92 -5.68 9.70
C ALA A 143 -17.84 -7.22 9.66
N LYS A 144 -19.00 -7.91 9.66
CA LYS A 144 -19.04 -9.39 9.54
C LYS A 144 -18.51 -9.86 8.19
N VAL A 145 -18.94 -9.23 7.10
CA VAL A 145 -18.48 -9.56 5.73
C VAL A 145 -17.00 -9.25 5.58
N PHE A 146 -16.56 -8.09 6.05
CA PHE A 146 -15.18 -7.63 5.97
C PHE A 146 -14.21 -8.57 6.71
N ARG A 147 -14.58 -9.03 7.91
CA ARG A 147 -13.79 -10.02 8.67
C ARG A 147 -13.61 -11.33 7.89
N LYS A 148 -14.65 -11.78 7.18
CA LYS A 148 -14.55 -12.98 6.32
C LYS A 148 -13.61 -12.75 5.14
N LEU A 149 -13.62 -11.55 4.55
CA LEU A 149 -12.71 -11.18 3.46
C LEU A 149 -11.25 -11.14 3.94
N GLN A 150 -10.98 -10.58 5.12
CA GLN A 150 -9.64 -10.60 5.73
C GLN A 150 -9.13 -12.03 5.95
N TYR A 151 -9.98 -12.90 6.47
CA TYR A 151 -9.60 -14.30 6.69
C TYR A 151 -9.25 -15.06 5.40
N LEU A 152 -9.85 -14.70 4.26
CA LEU A 152 -9.56 -15.28 2.95
C LEU A 152 -8.26 -14.74 2.33
N GLY A 153 -7.64 -13.72 2.92
CA GLY A 153 -6.39 -13.11 2.51
C GLY A 153 -6.53 -12.00 1.45
N GLY A 154 -5.48 -11.20 1.33
CA GLY A 154 -5.38 -10.17 0.28
C GLY A 154 -5.90 -8.78 0.65
N ILE A 155 -6.44 -8.58 1.87
CA ILE A 155 -6.91 -7.26 2.34
C ILE A 155 -6.38 -6.89 3.74
N ASP A 156 -5.23 -7.42 4.13
CA ASP A 156 -4.66 -7.26 5.49
C ASP A 156 -4.36 -5.79 5.85
N GLU A 157 -4.10 -4.95 4.86
CA GLU A 157 -3.78 -3.52 5.05
C GLU A 157 -4.99 -2.59 4.83
N VAL A 158 -6.19 -3.14 4.68
CA VAL A 158 -7.42 -2.36 4.50
C VAL A 158 -8.15 -2.26 5.85
N ASP A 159 -8.64 -1.07 6.15
CA ASP A 159 -9.42 -0.79 7.35
C ASP A 159 -10.89 -0.52 6.98
N LEU A 160 -11.81 -0.87 7.89
CA LEU A 160 -13.24 -0.53 7.81
C LEU A 160 -13.62 0.26 9.06
N LEU A 161 -14.24 1.43 8.89
CA LEU A 161 -14.72 2.23 10.02
C LEU A 161 -16.07 1.71 10.54
N ASP A 162 -16.18 1.59 11.84
CA ASP A 162 -17.46 1.33 12.49
C ASP A 162 -18.25 2.64 12.64
N THR A 163 -18.92 3.01 11.56
CA THR A 163 -19.71 4.24 11.49
C THR A 163 -20.86 4.27 12.48
N ALA A 164 -21.46 3.11 12.80
CA ALA A 164 -22.53 3.03 13.80
C ALA A 164 -22.02 3.34 15.21
N ALA A 165 -20.87 2.78 15.61
CA ALA A 165 -20.28 3.09 16.91
C ALA A 165 -19.83 4.55 17.00
N ILE A 166 -19.27 5.11 15.91
CA ILE A 166 -18.85 6.52 15.87
C ILE A 166 -20.05 7.44 16.04
N VAL A 167 -21.11 7.25 15.25
CA VAL A 167 -22.33 8.08 15.33
C VAL A 167 -22.95 7.99 16.72
N LYS A 168 -23.04 6.80 17.31
CA LYS A 168 -23.55 6.59 18.66
C LYS A 168 -22.74 7.31 19.75
N SER A 169 -21.45 7.55 19.50
CA SER A 169 -20.56 8.21 20.47
C SER A 169 -20.70 9.72 20.52
N GLU A 170 -21.46 10.32 19.59
CA GLU A 170 -21.71 11.77 19.48
C GLU A 170 -20.45 12.62 19.66
N PRO A 171 -19.42 12.47 18.78
CA PRO A 171 -18.14 13.13 18.96
C PRO A 171 -18.28 14.65 18.91
N LYS A 172 -17.67 15.31 19.91
CA LYS A 172 -17.70 16.78 20.04
C LYS A 172 -16.56 17.42 19.28
N VAL A 173 -16.84 18.62 18.79
CA VAL A 173 -15.85 19.50 18.15
C VAL A 173 -15.48 20.58 19.19
N HIS A 174 -14.18 20.83 19.32
CA HIS A 174 -13.65 21.97 20.09
C HIS A 174 -13.53 23.19 19.19
N ASP A 175 -13.65 24.36 19.78
CA ASP A 175 -13.41 25.62 19.08
C ASP A 175 -11.99 25.65 18.52
N ASN A 176 -11.82 26.26 17.35
CA ASN A 176 -10.55 26.36 16.64
C ASN A 176 -9.92 25.00 16.29
N SER A 177 -10.74 23.96 16.03
CA SER A 177 -10.22 22.66 15.59
C SER A 177 -9.97 22.64 14.07
N ILE A 178 -9.07 21.75 13.63
CA ILE A 178 -8.83 21.55 12.19
C ILE A 178 -10.04 20.98 11.45
N TYR A 179 -11.05 20.47 12.17
CA TYR A 179 -12.33 20.07 11.60
C TYR A 179 -13.04 21.22 10.85
N GLU A 180 -12.85 22.48 11.26
CA GLU A 180 -13.44 23.65 10.57
C GLU A 180 -12.91 23.86 9.15
N ALA A 181 -11.79 23.23 8.80
CA ALA A 181 -11.17 23.32 7.48
C ALA A 181 -11.62 22.18 6.53
N VAL A 182 -12.66 21.43 6.87
CA VAL A 182 -13.23 20.38 6.00
C VAL A 182 -14.70 20.65 5.72
N HIS A 183 -15.15 20.20 4.55
CA HIS A 183 -16.54 20.22 4.13
C HIS A 183 -17.03 18.80 3.84
N VAL A 184 -18.25 18.49 4.24
CA VAL A 184 -18.87 17.17 4.10
C VAL A 184 -20.39 17.30 3.97
N GLU A 185 -20.98 16.49 3.10
CA GLU A 185 -22.43 16.48 2.88
C GLU A 185 -23.15 15.43 3.73
N GLU A 186 -22.51 14.26 3.90
CA GLU A 186 -23.14 13.10 4.56
C GLU A 186 -23.06 13.20 6.09
N PRO A 187 -24.19 13.16 6.81
CA PRO A 187 -24.21 13.35 8.28
C PRO A 187 -23.36 12.33 9.06
N TYR A 188 -23.30 11.07 8.64
CA TYR A 188 -22.49 10.05 9.33
C TYR A 188 -21.00 10.23 9.08
N VAL A 189 -20.62 10.76 7.91
CA VAL A 189 -19.24 11.12 7.59
C VAL A 189 -18.79 12.33 8.41
N ASP A 190 -19.68 13.30 8.62
CA ASP A 190 -19.47 14.43 9.52
C ASP A 190 -19.12 13.94 10.93
N GLN A 191 -19.86 12.98 11.48
CA GLN A 191 -19.55 12.39 12.79
C GLN A 191 -18.18 11.70 12.80
N CYS A 192 -17.80 11.05 11.70
CA CYS A 192 -16.47 10.46 11.57
C CYS A 192 -15.38 11.55 11.58
N LEU A 193 -15.56 12.63 10.84
CA LEU A 193 -14.61 13.75 10.82
C LEU A 193 -14.50 14.43 12.19
N ARG A 194 -15.62 14.65 12.90
CA ARG A 194 -15.62 15.15 14.28
C ARG A 194 -14.82 14.24 15.21
N ARG A 195 -14.94 12.93 15.06
CA ARG A 195 -14.20 11.94 15.87
C ARG A 195 -12.70 12.06 15.68
N TYR A 196 -12.22 12.25 14.45
CA TYR A 196 -10.80 12.26 14.12
C TYR A 196 -10.15 13.64 14.16
N LEU A 197 -10.89 14.69 13.84
CA LEU A 197 -10.36 16.04 13.70
C LEU A 197 -10.89 17.03 14.76
N GLY A 198 -12.06 16.77 15.31
CA GLY A 198 -12.78 17.74 16.15
C GLY A 198 -12.09 18.14 17.45
N ARG A 199 -11.11 17.37 17.91
CA ARG A 199 -10.34 17.66 19.14
C ARG A 199 -8.91 18.16 18.87
N ILE A 200 -8.57 18.39 17.62
CA ILE A 200 -7.22 18.80 17.22
C ILE A 200 -7.21 20.29 16.96
N ALA A 201 -6.54 21.04 17.82
CA ALA A 201 -6.48 22.50 17.72
C ALA A 201 -5.59 22.96 16.56
N LYS A 202 -6.02 24.01 15.87
CA LYS A 202 -5.18 24.79 14.95
C LYS A 202 -4.22 25.62 15.79
N CYS A 203 -2.92 25.49 15.56
CA CYS A 203 -1.89 26.27 16.24
C CYS A 203 -1.08 27.06 15.21
N GLU A 204 -0.95 28.37 15.42
CA GLU A 204 -0.18 29.25 14.53
C GLU A 204 1.30 29.25 14.92
N THR A 205 1.60 28.96 16.18
CA THR A 205 2.96 28.95 16.72
C THR A 205 3.29 27.64 17.44
N GLU A 206 4.59 27.39 17.62
CA GLU A 206 5.06 26.24 18.39
C GLU A 206 4.72 26.35 19.89
N GLU A 207 4.62 27.56 20.42
CA GLU A 207 4.19 27.80 21.80
C GLU A 207 2.73 27.38 22.00
N GLU A 208 1.85 27.75 21.08
CA GLU A 208 0.46 27.33 21.07
C GLU A 208 0.34 25.80 20.95
N LEU A 209 1.15 25.20 20.07
CA LEU A 209 1.19 23.73 19.90
C LEU A 209 1.55 23.01 21.21
N ARG A 210 2.55 23.52 21.93
CA ARG A 210 2.95 22.97 23.24
C ARG A 210 1.87 23.15 24.29
N ALA A 211 1.19 24.30 24.28
CA ALA A 211 0.12 24.61 25.24
C ALA A 211 -1.16 23.79 24.97
N SER A 212 -1.47 23.51 23.72
CA SER A 212 -2.72 22.82 23.33
C SER A 212 -2.76 21.35 23.75
N GLY A 213 -1.61 20.68 23.90
CA GLY A 213 -1.49 19.23 24.19
C GLY A 213 -2.01 18.32 23.09
N ASN A 214 -2.86 18.79 22.19
CA ASN A 214 -3.36 18.06 21.02
C ASN A 214 -3.64 19.03 19.86
N GLY A 215 -2.60 19.60 19.31
CA GLY A 215 -2.67 20.55 18.21
C GLY A 215 -1.87 20.09 16.98
N VAL A 216 -1.94 20.92 15.95
CA VAL A 216 -1.11 20.86 14.75
C VAL A 216 -0.79 22.26 14.27
N THR A 217 0.37 22.43 13.67
CA THR A 217 0.71 23.63 12.89
C THR A 217 0.48 23.36 11.41
N ALA A 218 0.31 24.45 10.64
CA ALA A 218 0.08 24.40 9.20
C ALA A 218 1.33 23.94 8.44
#